data_188a7633a4e448289d9a272e93b030e4
#
_entry.id   188a7633a4e448289d9a272e93b030e4
#
_cell.length_a   1.000
_cell.length_b   1.000
_cell.length_c   1.000
_cell.angle_alpha   90.00
_cell.angle_beta   90.00
_cell.angle_gamma   90.00
#
_symmetry.space_group_name_H-M   'P 1'
#
loop_
_entity.id
_entity.type
_entity.pdbx_description
1 polymer ?
#
loop_
_entity_poly.entity_id
_entity_poly.type
_entity_poly.pdbx_seq_one_letter_code
_entity_poly.pdbx_strand_id
1 'polypeptide(L)'
;VALEVAHKLLYAQAEVADVMIKTDPAVKLSTALNLGPRYAKDLNKDNVEAAKLLDEHKNGWFLDPVFLGSYPAGLSHVYGDAMQQKFHDEAKYLKICDKLYSLGVNYYRGDIAFASNNELGFDKMLNPKGETSHLGWGLFWEPHYRNGLYDILNQAYANYHLHGLNRIYI
;
A
#
# COMPACT_ATOMS: atom_id res chain seq x y z
N VAL A 1 -14.89 -11.85 3.00
CA VAL A 1 -14.49 -11.67 4.42
C VAL A 1 -13.19 -10.86 4.52
N ALA A 2 -12.05 -11.24 3.89
CA ALA A 2 -10.77 -10.53 4.06
C ALA A 2 -10.84 -9.04 3.67
N LEU A 3 -11.42 -8.71 2.50
CA LEU A 3 -11.57 -7.34 2.02
C LEU A 3 -12.43 -6.51 2.98
N GLU A 4 -13.48 -7.09 3.51
CA GLU A 4 -14.35 -6.41 4.48
C GLU A 4 -13.63 -6.12 5.78
N VAL A 5 -12.80 -7.04 6.26
CA VAL A 5 -11.98 -6.81 7.46
C VAL A 5 -10.98 -5.69 7.22
N ALA A 6 -10.29 -5.70 6.08
CA ALA A 6 -9.33 -4.65 5.72
C ALA A 6 -10.02 -3.27 5.62
N HIS A 7 -11.20 -3.20 4.99
CA HIS A 7 -12.00 -1.97 4.92
C HIS A 7 -12.42 -1.48 6.30
N LYS A 8 -12.92 -2.38 7.17
CA LYS A 8 -13.34 -2.02 8.52
C LYS A 8 -12.19 -1.58 9.42
N LEU A 9 -10.98 -2.09 9.21
CA LEU A 9 -9.79 -1.59 9.92
C LEU A 9 -9.50 -0.14 9.56
N LEU A 10 -9.57 0.23 8.29
CA LEU A 10 -9.43 1.63 7.86
C LEU A 10 -10.56 2.51 8.40
N TYR A 11 -11.78 2.00 8.41
CA TYR A 11 -12.93 2.72 8.98
C TYR A 11 -12.73 2.98 10.47
N ALA A 12 -12.35 1.97 11.24
CA ALA A 12 -12.04 2.12 12.67
C ALA A 12 -10.89 3.12 12.91
N GLN A 13 -9.86 3.12 12.05
CA GLN A 13 -8.79 4.11 12.11
C GLN A 13 -9.31 5.53 11.93
N ALA A 14 -10.21 5.76 10.98
CA ALA A 14 -10.80 7.08 10.74
C ALA A 14 -11.64 7.54 11.94
N GLU A 15 -12.48 6.67 12.50
CA GLU A 15 -13.27 6.95 13.70
C GLU A 15 -12.39 7.30 14.91
N VAL A 16 -11.32 6.54 15.13
CA VAL A 16 -10.38 6.80 16.23
C VAL A 16 -9.68 8.14 16.02
N ALA A 17 -9.26 8.47 14.79
CA ALA A 17 -8.65 9.76 14.49
C ALA A 17 -9.58 10.93 14.83
N ASP A 18 -10.87 10.82 14.51
CA ASP A 18 -11.88 11.82 14.83
C ASP A 18 -12.07 12.01 16.32
N VAL A 19 -12.16 10.91 17.06
CA VAL A 19 -12.30 10.97 18.52
C VAL A 19 -11.07 11.60 19.17
N MET A 20 -9.86 11.20 18.73
CA MET A 20 -8.62 11.72 19.30
C MET A 20 -8.48 13.23 19.09
N ILE A 21 -8.75 13.73 17.87
CA ILE A 21 -8.69 15.18 17.58
C ILE A 21 -9.77 15.97 18.33
N LYS A 22 -10.97 15.41 18.48
CA LYS A 22 -12.02 16.06 19.30
C LYS A 22 -11.64 16.13 20.77
N THR A 23 -10.91 15.15 21.28
CA THR A 23 -10.47 15.10 22.68
C THR A 23 -9.27 16.00 22.92
N ASP A 24 -8.31 16.00 22.01
CA ASP A 24 -7.12 16.85 22.05
C ASP A 24 -6.79 17.38 20.64
N PRO A 25 -7.20 18.62 20.32
CA PRO A 25 -6.90 19.22 19.01
C PRO A 25 -5.41 19.41 18.71
N ALA A 26 -4.53 19.30 19.69
CA ALA A 26 -3.08 19.41 19.52
C ALA A 26 -2.40 18.04 19.27
N VAL A 27 -3.17 16.96 19.30
CA VAL A 27 -2.63 15.61 19.11
C VAL A 27 -1.98 15.45 17.73
N LYS A 28 -0.82 14.80 17.69
CA LYS A 28 -0.10 14.46 16.44
C LYS A 28 -0.36 13.00 16.11
N LEU A 29 -1.27 12.78 15.19
CA LEU A 29 -1.63 11.43 14.73
C LEU A 29 -0.68 10.94 13.67
N SER A 30 -0.33 9.67 13.74
CA SER A 30 0.44 8.97 12.71
C SER A 30 -0.20 7.62 12.44
N THR A 31 -0.14 7.19 11.18
CA THR A 31 -0.43 5.82 10.80
C THR A 31 0.85 5.14 10.34
N ALA A 32 1.04 3.87 10.68
CA ALA A 32 2.20 3.10 10.24
C ALA A 32 1.76 1.93 9.37
N LEU A 33 2.36 1.81 8.19
CA LEU A 33 2.03 0.80 7.19
C LEU A 33 3.28 0.02 6.78
N ASN A 34 3.08 -1.27 6.50
CA ASN A 34 4.12 -2.11 5.88
C ASN A 34 4.07 -1.89 4.37
N LEU A 35 5.01 -1.12 3.87
CA LEU A 35 5.09 -0.76 2.45
C LEU A 35 6.37 -1.33 1.82
N GLY A 36 6.30 -1.56 0.50
CA GLY A 36 7.47 -1.97 -0.27
C GLY A 36 7.21 -1.78 -1.76
N PRO A 37 8.24 -1.52 -2.56
CA PRO A 37 8.09 -1.32 -4.00
C PRO A 37 7.71 -2.62 -4.71
N ARG A 38 7.01 -2.49 -5.81
CA ARG A 38 6.63 -3.60 -6.69
C ARG A 38 7.27 -3.36 -8.05
N TYR A 39 8.18 -4.24 -8.40
CA TYR A 39 8.94 -4.15 -9.64
C TYR A 39 8.36 -5.13 -10.66
N ALA A 40 8.27 -4.71 -11.92
CA ALA A 40 7.99 -5.64 -13.01
C ALA A 40 9.19 -6.56 -13.23
N LYS A 41 8.94 -7.82 -13.54
CA LYS A 41 9.97 -8.80 -13.88
C LYS A 41 10.86 -8.35 -15.05
N ASP A 42 10.26 -7.65 -15.99
CA ASP A 42 10.89 -7.07 -17.17
C ASP A 42 10.01 -5.93 -17.73
N LEU A 43 10.41 -5.34 -18.85
CA LEU A 43 9.66 -4.25 -19.51
C LEU A 43 8.51 -4.73 -20.40
N ASN A 44 8.15 -6.02 -20.36
CA ASN A 44 6.94 -6.49 -21.01
C ASN A 44 5.72 -5.79 -20.42
N LYS A 45 4.82 -5.31 -21.28
CA LYS A 45 3.64 -4.53 -20.87
C LYS A 45 2.77 -5.27 -19.84
N ASP A 46 2.61 -6.58 -20.02
CA ASP A 46 1.78 -7.38 -19.11
C ASP A 46 2.44 -7.51 -17.73
N ASN A 47 3.77 -7.61 -17.66
CA ASN A 47 4.51 -7.65 -16.40
C ASN A 47 4.52 -6.29 -15.70
N VAL A 48 4.56 -5.19 -16.47
CA VAL A 48 4.43 -3.83 -15.90
C VAL A 48 3.05 -3.62 -15.30
N GLU A 49 1.99 -4.05 -15.99
CA GLU A 49 0.63 -3.97 -15.45
C GLU A 49 0.45 -4.89 -14.22
N ALA A 50 1.02 -6.08 -14.24
CA ALA A 50 1.02 -6.99 -13.09
C ALA A 50 1.70 -6.36 -11.86
N ALA A 51 2.80 -5.65 -12.04
CA ALA A 51 3.47 -4.93 -10.95
C ALA A 51 2.60 -3.80 -10.39
N LYS A 52 1.91 -3.07 -11.25
CA LYS A 52 0.96 -2.03 -10.85
C LYS A 52 -0.21 -2.62 -10.06
N LEU A 53 -0.84 -3.68 -10.55
CA LEU A 53 -1.94 -4.35 -9.84
C LEU A 53 -1.49 -4.89 -8.47
N LEU A 54 -0.28 -5.45 -8.38
CA LEU A 54 0.28 -5.90 -7.10
C LEU A 54 0.54 -4.73 -6.16
N ASP A 55 0.98 -3.57 -6.68
CA ASP A 55 1.16 -2.35 -5.88
C ASP A 55 -0.17 -1.82 -5.35
N GLU A 56 -1.17 -1.71 -6.20
CA GLU A 56 -2.53 -1.34 -5.81
C GLU A 56 -3.10 -2.30 -4.75
N HIS A 57 -2.86 -3.60 -4.91
CA HIS A 57 -3.28 -4.63 -3.95
C HIS A 57 -2.57 -4.53 -2.59
N LYS A 58 -1.27 -4.22 -2.56
CA LYS A 58 -0.47 -4.26 -1.34
C LYS A 58 -0.33 -2.92 -0.64
N ASN A 59 -0.06 -1.88 -1.40
CA ASN A 59 0.18 -0.53 -0.91
C ASN A 59 -1.08 0.34 -1.08
N GLY A 60 -1.62 0.39 -2.28
CA GLY A 60 -2.74 1.26 -2.64
C GLY A 60 -4.01 0.99 -1.85
N TRP A 61 -4.31 -0.29 -1.52
CA TRP A 61 -5.46 -0.65 -0.67
C TRP A 61 -5.51 0.16 0.63
N PHE A 62 -4.33 0.44 1.22
CA PHE A 62 -4.25 1.14 2.51
C PHE A 62 -3.93 2.63 2.36
N LEU A 63 -3.18 3.03 1.34
CA LEU A 63 -2.78 4.41 1.15
C LEU A 63 -3.85 5.27 0.48
N ASP A 64 -4.43 4.78 -0.63
CA ASP A 64 -5.37 5.57 -1.41
C ASP A 64 -6.61 6.00 -0.61
N PRO A 65 -7.29 5.14 0.16
CA PRO A 65 -8.42 5.58 0.98
C PRO A 65 -8.01 6.65 1.99
N VAL A 66 -6.85 6.52 2.61
CA VAL A 66 -6.36 7.43 3.65
C VAL A 66 -6.01 8.82 3.06
N PHE A 67 -5.38 8.86 1.90
CA PHE A 67 -4.90 10.10 1.30
C PHE A 67 -5.82 10.66 0.22
N LEU A 68 -6.46 9.80 -0.58
CA LEU A 68 -7.30 10.21 -1.70
C LEU A 68 -8.81 10.11 -1.41
N GLY A 69 -9.22 9.27 -0.46
CA GLY A 69 -10.63 9.00 -0.19
C GLY A 69 -11.29 8.09 -1.24
N SER A 70 -10.50 7.29 -1.92
CA SER A 70 -10.95 6.32 -2.92
C SER A 70 -10.07 5.10 -2.92
N TYR A 71 -10.59 3.95 -3.32
CA TYR A 71 -9.79 2.77 -3.58
C TYR A 71 -9.17 2.82 -4.98
N PRO A 72 -8.00 2.18 -5.20
CA PRO A 72 -7.40 2.05 -6.52
C PRO A 72 -8.36 1.39 -7.53
N ALA A 73 -8.38 1.90 -8.76
CA ALA A 73 -9.30 1.40 -9.79
C ALA A 73 -9.03 -0.06 -10.19
N GLY A 74 -7.76 -0.48 -10.20
CA GLY A 74 -7.37 -1.85 -10.55
C GLY A 74 -7.88 -2.89 -9.56
N LEU A 75 -8.20 -2.53 -8.31
CA LEU A 75 -8.76 -3.47 -7.33
C LEU A 75 -10.14 -4.00 -7.74
N SER A 76 -10.95 -3.20 -8.43
CA SER A 76 -12.23 -3.66 -8.97
C SER A 76 -12.02 -4.70 -10.07
N HIS A 77 -10.95 -4.58 -10.86
CA HIS A 77 -10.57 -5.57 -11.86
C HIS A 77 -10.10 -6.88 -11.19
N VAL A 78 -9.28 -6.75 -10.14
CA VAL A 78 -8.70 -7.90 -9.42
C VAL A 78 -9.76 -8.69 -8.64
N TYR A 79 -10.69 -7.97 -8.00
CA TYR A 79 -11.62 -8.58 -7.05
C TYR A 79 -13.05 -8.72 -7.58
N GLY A 80 -13.37 -8.13 -8.73
CA GLY A 80 -14.74 -8.19 -9.30
C GLY A 80 -15.79 -7.82 -8.27
N ASP A 81 -16.85 -8.64 -8.18
CA ASP A 81 -17.98 -8.42 -7.27
C ASP A 81 -17.61 -8.42 -5.78
N ALA A 82 -16.43 -8.98 -5.42
CA ALA A 82 -15.97 -8.92 -4.04
C ALA A 82 -15.56 -7.49 -3.61
N MET A 83 -15.28 -6.61 -4.58
CA MET A 83 -15.10 -5.19 -4.35
C MET A 83 -16.46 -4.50 -4.29
N GLN A 84 -17.11 -4.63 -3.14
CA GLN A 84 -18.50 -4.18 -2.94
C GLN A 84 -18.64 -2.67 -3.13
N GLN A 85 -19.75 -2.24 -3.74
CA GLN A 85 -20.05 -0.82 -3.96
C GLN A 85 -19.96 0.00 -2.66
N LYS A 86 -20.36 -0.59 -1.51
CA LYS A 86 -20.26 0.09 -0.21
C LYS A 86 -18.83 0.53 0.14
N PHE A 87 -17.79 -0.19 -0.30
CA PHE A 87 -16.41 0.20 -0.04
C PHE A 87 -16.07 1.50 -0.78
N HIS A 88 -16.55 1.65 -2.01
CA HIS A 88 -16.39 2.88 -2.77
C HIS A 88 -17.19 4.03 -2.16
N ASP A 89 -18.42 3.78 -1.74
CA ASP A 89 -19.28 4.80 -1.14
C ASP A 89 -18.73 5.31 0.19
N GLU A 90 -18.15 4.41 0.97
CA GLU A 90 -17.59 4.71 2.28
C GLU A 90 -16.14 5.23 2.22
N ALA A 91 -15.41 5.06 1.11
CA ALA A 91 -13.99 5.40 1.00
C ALA A 91 -13.69 6.87 1.33
N LYS A 92 -14.61 7.78 1.01
CA LYS A 92 -14.48 9.21 1.34
C LYS A 92 -14.36 9.48 2.85
N TYR A 93 -14.96 8.64 3.70
CA TYR A 93 -14.88 8.76 5.16
C TYR A 93 -13.55 8.25 5.71
N LEU A 94 -12.81 7.47 4.91
CA LEU A 94 -11.49 6.95 5.26
C LEU A 94 -10.38 7.99 5.04
N LYS A 95 -10.69 9.09 4.36
CA LYS A 95 -9.74 10.16 4.09
C LYS A 95 -9.44 10.93 5.37
N ILE A 96 -8.28 10.68 5.93
CA ILE A 96 -7.80 11.32 7.18
C ILE A 96 -6.46 12.02 7.01
N CYS A 97 -6.00 12.22 5.78
CA CYS A 97 -4.70 12.81 5.50
C CYS A 97 -4.50 14.20 6.11
N ASP A 98 -5.55 15.00 6.19
CA ASP A 98 -5.58 16.32 6.83
C ASP A 98 -5.45 16.26 8.35
N LYS A 99 -5.71 15.10 8.96
CA LYS A 99 -5.59 14.83 10.39
C LYS A 99 -4.24 14.19 10.76
N LEU A 100 -3.53 13.68 9.77
CA LEU A 100 -2.27 12.98 10.00
C LEU A 100 -1.10 13.97 10.10
N TYR A 101 -0.31 13.81 11.15
CA TYR A 101 0.97 14.48 11.30
C TYR A 101 2.05 13.82 10.42
N SER A 102 2.01 12.49 10.30
CA SER A 102 2.99 11.73 9.53
C SER A 102 2.50 10.35 9.11
N LEU A 103 3.18 9.79 8.11
CA LEU A 103 3.14 8.37 7.74
C LEU A 103 4.37 7.66 8.29
N GLY A 104 4.18 6.61 9.07
CA GLY A 104 5.21 5.65 9.44
C GLY A 104 5.33 4.57 8.37
N VAL A 105 6.54 4.23 7.97
CA VAL A 105 6.82 3.17 6.99
C VAL A 105 7.62 2.06 7.63
N ASN A 106 7.02 0.89 7.75
CA ASN A 106 7.74 -0.35 8.01
C ASN A 106 8.16 -0.93 6.66
N TYR A 107 9.46 -0.97 6.42
CA TYR A 107 10.01 -1.52 5.18
C TYR A 107 10.81 -2.79 5.49
N TYR A 108 10.49 -3.87 4.77
CA TYR A 108 11.21 -5.14 4.86
C TYR A 108 11.82 -5.56 3.52
N ARG A 109 11.07 -5.38 2.43
CA ARG A 109 11.48 -5.80 1.08
C ARG A 109 10.52 -5.26 0.01
N GLY A 110 10.97 -5.32 -1.26
CA GLY A 110 10.09 -5.25 -2.43
C GLY A 110 9.66 -6.63 -2.94
N ASP A 111 8.80 -6.67 -3.93
CA ASP A 111 8.45 -7.88 -4.68
C ASP A 111 8.70 -7.64 -6.17
N ILE A 112 9.01 -8.71 -6.93
CA ILE A 112 9.07 -8.70 -8.39
C ILE A 112 7.83 -9.42 -8.90
N ALA A 113 7.00 -8.68 -9.63
CA ALA A 113 5.74 -9.16 -10.18
C ALA A 113 5.84 -9.58 -11.64
N PHE A 114 5.01 -10.50 -12.03
CA PHE A 114 4.82 -10.91 -13.43
C PHE A 114 3.37 -11.26 -13.69
N ALA A 115 2.94 -11.15 -14.95
CA ALA A 115 1.60 -11.50 -15.38
C ALA A 115 1.35 -13.00 -15.19
N SER A 116 0.18 -13.33 -14.69
CA SER A 116 -0.23 -14.71 -14.42
C SER A 116 -1.68 -14.92 -14.84
N ASN A 117 -2.01 -16.14 -15.26
CA ASN A 117 -3.38 -16.52 -15.61
C ASN A 117 -4.24 -16.91 -14.40
N ASN A 118 -3.80 -16.59 -13.17
CA ASN A 118 -4.61 -16.78 -11.98
C ASN A 118 -5.72 -15.70 -11.88
N GLU A 119 -6.61 -15.86 -10.91
CA GLU A 119 -7.74 -14.95 -10.70
C GLU A 119 -7.33 -13.49 -10.43
N LEU A 120 -6.12 -13.26 -9.93
CA LEU A 120 -5.61 -11.91 -9.63
C LEU A 120 -4.95 -11.23 -10.84
N GLY A 121 -4.63 -11.98 -11.91
CA GLY A 121 -3.93 -11.48 -13.08
C GLY A 121 -2.42 -11.26 -12.87
N PHE A 122 -1.92 -11.48 -11.67
CA PHE A 122 -0.49 -11.33 -11.34
C PHE A 122 -0.03 -12.41 -10.37
N ASP A 123 1.28 -12.64 -10.38
CA ASP A 123 1.98 -13.42 -9.37
C ASP A 123 3.32 -12.74 -9.06
N LYS A 124 4.03 -13.22 -8.06
CA LYS A 124 5.33 -12.70 -7.67
C LYS A 124 6.39 -13.78 -7.67
N MET A 125 7.59 -13.38 -8.00
CA MET A 125 8.72 -14.30 -7.95
C MET A 125 9.00 -14.69 -6.50
N LEU A 126 9.09 -15.98 -6.26
CA LEU A 126 9.59 -16.51 -4.99
C LEU A 126 11.11 -16.39 -4.95
N ASN A 127 11.68 -16.25 -3.76
CA ASN A 127 13.13 -16.31 -3.59
C ASN A 127 13.64 -17.69 -4.08
N PRO A 128 14.35 -17.75 -5.23
CA PRO A 128 14.64 -19.04 -5.86
C PRO A 128 15.66 -19.86 -5.11
N LYS A 129 16.44 -19.29 -4.19
CA LYS A 129 17.58 -19.97 -3.56
C LYS A 129 17.55 -19.95 -2.03
N GLY A 130 16.50 -19.44 -1.43
CA GLY A 130 16.46 -19.30 0.04
C GLY A 130 17.56 -18.39 0.58
N GLU A 131 18.11 -17.50 -0.26
CA GLU A 131 19.14 -16.56 0.17
C GLU A 131 18.58 -15.65 1.26
N THR A 132 19.33 -15.51 2.33
CA THR A 132 18.97 -14.68 3.46
C THR A 132 20.01 -13.58 3.66
N SER A 133 19.59 -12.45 4.19
CA SER A 133 20.53 -11.46 4.72
C SER A 133 21.30 -12.03 5.91
N HIS A 134 22.37 -11.35 6.30
CA HIS A 134 23.09 -11.69 7.53
C HIS A 134 22.22 -11.65 8.80
N LEU A 135 21.02 -11.04 8.73
CA LEU A 135 20.02 -11.06 9.80
C LEU A 135 18.99 -12.19 9.67
N GLY A 136 19.17 -13.11 8.71
CA GLY A 136 18.25 -14.23 8.49
C GLY A 136 16.99 -13.89 7.70
N TRP A 137 16.84 -12.68 7.20
CA TRP A 137 15.70 -12.27 6.38
C TRP A 137 15.88 -12.72 4.93
N GLY A 138 14.82 -13.14 4.28
CA GLY A 138 14.87 -13.47 2.86
C GLY A 138 15.27 -12.27 2.04
N LEU A 139 16.43 -12.34 1.39
CA LEU A 139 16.87 -11.35 0.41
C LEU A 139 16.16 -11.64 -0.91
N PHE A 140 15.35 -10.70 -1.33
CA PHE A 140 14.81 -10.70 -2.68
C PHE A 140 15.65 -9.77 -3.53
N TRP A 141 16.51 -10.36 -4.37
CA TRP A 141 17.10 -9.70 -5.51
C TRP A 141 17.91 -8.42 -5.21
N GLU A 142 19.16 -8.55 -4.97
CA GLU A 142 20.08 -7.53 -5.39
C GLU A 142 19.99 -7.36 -6.94
N PRO A 143 19.89 -6.18 -7.50
CA PRO A 143 20.04 -4.83 -6.95
C PRO A 143 18.75 -4.17 -6.45
N HIS A 144 17.57 -4.70 -6.75
CA HIS A 144 16.29 -4.08 -6.44
C HIS A 144 16.07 -3.88 -4.93
N TYR A 145 16.68 -4.75 -4.14
CA TYR A 145 16.56 -4.69 -2.70
C TYR A 145 17.27 -3.47 -2.08
N ARG A 146 18.43 -3.08 -2.62
CA ARG A 146 19.23 -1.97 -2.07
C ARG A 146 18.55 -0.63 -2.16
N ASN A 147 17.79 -0.42 -3.22
CA ASN A 147 17.09 0.84 -3.47
C ASN A 147 15.64 0.82 -2.99
N GLY A 148 15.14 -0.33 -2.56
CA GLY A 148 13.71 -0.51 -2.29
C GLY A 148 13.12 0.45 -1.26
N LEU A 149 13.87 0.76 -0.20
CA LEU A 149 13.43 1.77 0.76
C LEU A 149 13.34 3.15 0.11
N TYR A 150 14.37 3.56 -0.63
CA TYR A 150 14.37 4.82 -1.37
C TYR A 150 13.21 4.89 -2.37
N ASP A 151 13.01 3.82 -3.14
CA ASP A 151 11.97 3.75 -4.16
C ASP A 151 10.56 3.88 -3.56
N ILE A 152 10.26 3.15 -2.49
CA ILE A 152 8.93 3.22 -1.86
C ILE A 152 8.67 4.57 -1.18
N LEU A 153 9.69 5.19 -0.59
CA LEU A 153 9.54 6.52 0.00
C LEU A 153 9.27 7.59 -1.07
N ASN A 154 10.01 7.53 -2.17
CA ASN A 154 9.77 8.43 -3.30
C ASN A 154 8.40 8.21 -3.95
N GLN A 155 8.01 6.95 -4.13
CA GLN A 155 6.68 6.61 -4.67
C GLN A 155 5.57 7.16 -3.76
N ALA A 156 5.65 6.93 -2.46
CA ALA A 156 4.67 7.44 -1.51
C ALA A 156 4.64 8.98 -1.52
N TYR A 157 5.80 9.62 -1.51
CA TYR A 157 5.85 11.08 -1.59
C TYR A 157 5.29 11.60 -2.92
N ALA A 158 5.71 11.06 -4.04
CA ALA A 158 5.23 11.49 -5.37
C ALA A 158 3.71 11.37 -5.50
N ASN A 159 3.12 10.31 -4.98
CA ASN A 159 1.68 10.05 -5.11
C ASN A 159 0.83 10.87 -4.12
N TYR A 160 1.33 11.18 -2.93
CA TYR A 160 0.47 11.70 -1.85
C TYR A 160 0.89 13.04 -1.27
N HIS A 161 2.03 13.66 -1.65
CA HIS A 161 2.44 14.94 -1.07
C HIS A 161 1.44 16.07 -1.35
N LEU A 162 0.82 16.10 -2.53
CA LEU A 162 -0.23 17.07 -2.86
C LEU A 162 -1.57 16.77 -2.14
N HIS A 163 -1.68 15.62 -1.49
CA HIS A 163 -2.84 15.15 -0.76
C HIS A 163 -2.61 15.10 0.75
N GLY A 164 -1.64 15.85 1.27
CA GLY A 164 -1.42 16.03 2.70
C GLY A 164 -0.29 15.19 3.31
N LEU A 165 0.45 14.39 2.54
CA LEU A 165 1.62 13.69 3.04
C LEU A 165 2.81 14.64 3.19
N ASN A 166 3.02 15.14 4.41
CA ASN A 166 4.06 16.11 4.71
C ASN A 166 5.29 15.52 5.40
N ARG A 167 5.14 14.38 6.05
CA ARG A 167 6.21 13.73 6.84
C ARG A 167 6.13 12.23 6.72
N ILE A 168 7.30 11.61 6.53
CA ILE A 168 7.46 10.16 6.55
C ILE A 168 8.50 9.82 7.62
N TYR A 169 8.21 8.83 8.45
CA TYR A 169 9.12 8.22 9.42
C TYR A 169 9.36 6.75 9.07
N ILE A 170 10.55 6.25 9.39
CA ILE A 170 10.97 4.87 9.16
C ILE A 170 11.23 4.22 10.50
#